data_aaf1ccc0f991dc9fbd671f6ee4274bda
#
_entry.id   aaf1ccc0f991dc9fbd671f6ee4274bda
#
_cell.length_a   1.000
_cell.length_b   1.000
_cell.length_c   1.000
_cell.angle_alpha   90.00
_cell.angle_beta   90.00
_cell.angle_gamma   90.00
#
_symmetry.space_group_name_H-M   'P 1'
#
loop_
_entity.id
_entity.type
_entity.pdbx_description
1 polymer ?
#
loop_
_entity_poly.entity_id
_entity_poly.type
_entity_poly.pdbx_seq_one_letter_code
_entity_poly.pdbx_strand_id
1 'polypeptide(L)'
;MKLNYKRTIFVGFAFFLICSFWQAYDNTIPLILTNKFGMSQAWSGVIMALDNVLALFMLPLFGAISDKHRGKRGRRTPFIVVGTLIAAVMLIALSFVDNAQLRHLSDVSAIDDPAALEQIYDRQANETLLTPSGDKFVLSQKFTQEEFIRIRSQVEQDGKTVTNPDYTNYVVPARQACAWDATAKSPATLVFFIVLLLIVLVSMAVFRSPAVALMPDVTLKPLRSKANAVINLMGSAGGILVLALGMVFATSAVRNSLMSYTGYFAVIAAIMLSALVIFMLTVREKEWAYEMQQQAVALGIEEETQAQEEAAGGRKLSVDEVKSLIFLLLSIVLWFFGYNAVTSKYSVYASNILHKDYNLTLIIAQAAAIVSYLPVGFIASKAGRKKTILAGVVMLTTAFTVAAFLNAESPTMLMNAMFALAGIAWATINVNSFPMVVEMCSGGDVGKYTGFYYTASMAAQVATPMLSGLLMDRFGMHVLFPYAAVFTTLAFVTMLFVRHGDSKPQAKLGLEALDEMED
;
A
#
# COMPACT_ATOMS: atom_id res chain seq x y z
N MET A 1 -23.77 22.64 12.40
CA MET A 1 -23.83 21.75 11.22
C MET A 1 -23.51 20.34 11.66
N LYS A 2 -24.32 19.31 11.25
CA LYS A 2 -24.08 17.91 11.61
C LYS A 2 -23.76 17.09 10.34
N LEU A 3 -22.74 16.22 10.43
CA LEU A 3 -22.40 15.31 9.33
C LEU A 3 -23.48 14.21 9.21
N ASN A 4 -23.92 13.93 8.00
CA ASN A 4 -24.77 12.78 7.73
C ASN A 4 -23.91 11.50 7.60
N TYR A 5 -23.62 10.87 8.75
CA TYR A 5 -22.77 9.67 8.81
C TYR A 5 -23.27 8.53 7.88
N LYS A 6 -24.58 8.33 7.76
CA LYS A 6 -25.14 7.31 6.88
C LYS A 6 -24.77 7.54 5.42
N ARG A 7 -24.92 8.77 4.91
CA ARG A 7 -24.50 9.12 3.54
C ARG A 7 -22.98 8.97 3.37
N THR A 8 -22.21 9.41 4.36
CA THR A 8 -20.74 9.34 4.32
C THR A 8 -20.25 7.88 4.30
N ILE A 9 -20.87 6.98 5.06
CA ILE A 9 -20.57 5.54 5.02
C ILE A 9 -20.85 4.98 3.62
N PHE A 10 -21.96 5.34 2.98
CA PHE A 10 -22.26 4.87 1.63
C PHE A 10 -21.25 5.40 0.59
N VAL A 11 -20.83 6.65 0.69
CA VAL A 11 -19.71 7.18 -0.12
C VAL A 11 -18.42 6.42 0.19
N GLY A 12 -18.21 6.01 1.43
CA GLY A 12 -17.07 5.21 1.88
C GLY A 12 -16.92 3.86 1.18
N PHE A 13 -17.98 3.29 0.58
CA PHE A 13 -17.86 2.07 -0.24
C PHE A 13 -16.94 2.26 -1.45
N ALA A 14 -16.81 3.47 -1.99
CA ALA A 14 -15.83 3.76 -3.03
C ALA A 14 -14.38 3.59 -2.51
N PHE A 15 -14.11 4.00 -1.27
CA PHE A 15 -12.81 3.80 -0.61
C PHE A 15 -12.58 2.34 -0.22
N PHE A 16 -13.62 1.65 0.23
CA PHE A 16 -13.58 0.21 0.46
C PHE A 16 -13.13 -0.55 -0.79
N LEU A 17 -13.70 -0.22 -1.96
CA LEU A 17 -13.30 -0.81 -3.25
C LEU A 17 -11.82 -0.56 -3.58
N ILE A 18 -11.35 0.70 -3.41
CA ILE A 18 -9.95 1.07 -3.65
C ILE A 18 -9.02 0.23 -2.78
N CYS A 19 -9.24 0.24 -1.46
CA CYS A 19 -8.34 -0.41 -0.52
C CYS A 19 -8.38 -1.93 -0.59
N SER A 20 -9.55 -2.53 -0.88
CA SER A 20 -9.66 -3.97 -1.11
C SER A 20 -8.82 -4.42 -2.30
N PHE A 21 -8.87 -3.68 -3.40
CA PHE A 21 -8.04 -3.99 -4.56
C PHE A 21 -6.54 -3.85 -4.26
N TRP A 22 -6.11 -2.71 -3.72
CA TRP A 22 -4.70 -2.46 -3.47
C TRP A 22 -4.10 -3.43 -2.47
N GLN A 23 -4.85 -3.82 -1.44
CA GLN A 23 -4.39 -4.82 -0.48
C GLN A 23 -4.15 -6.19 -1.14
N ALA A 24 -5.03 -6.61 -2.06
CA ALA A 24 -4.83 -7.83 -2.82
C ALA A 24 -3.62 -7.72 -3.76
N TYR A 25 -3.53 -6.62 -4.50
CA TYR A 25 -2.44 -6.33 -5.43
C TYR A 25 -1.08 -6.36 -4.73
N ASP A 26 -0.89 -5.56 -3.71
CA ASP A 26 0.40 -5.38 -3.01
C ASP A 26 0.90 -6.69 -2.38
N ASN A 27 0.00 -7.56 -1.93
CA ASN A 27 0.41 -8.79 -1.25
C ASN A 27 0.54 -10.00 -2.16
N THR A 28 -0.18 -10.07 -3.29
CA THR A 28 -0.17 -11.28 -4.12
C THR A 28 0.62 -11.14 -5.41
N ILE A 29 0.59 -9.97 -6.06
CA ILE A 29 1.32 -9.80 -7.33
C ILE A 29 2.83 -10.03 -7.17
N PRO A 30 3.54 -9.50 -6.15
CA PRO A 30 4.95 -9.81 -5.94
C PRO A 30 5.23 -11.31 -5.77
N LEU A 31 4.34 -12.02 -5.06
CA LEU A 31 4.47 -13.48 -4.87
C LEU A 31 4.30 -14.25 -6.19
N ILE A 32 3.34 -13.85 -7.03
CA ILE A 32 3.14 -14.44 -8.35
C ILE A 32 4.37 -14.22 -9.23
N LEU A 33 4.86 -12.96 -9.30
CA LEU A 33 6.01 -12.60 -10.12
C LEU A 33 7.29 -13.35 -9.72
N THR A 34 7.54 -13.51 -8.43
CA THR A 34 8.75 -14.17 -7.93
C THR A 34 8.63 -15.69 -7.95
N ASN A 35 7.52 -16.27 -7.49
CA ASN A 35 7.40 -17.73 -7.34
C ASN A 35 7.01 -18.45 -8.63
N LYS A 36 6.17 -17.84 -9.49
CA LYS A 36 5.66 -18.51 -10.69
C LYS A 36 6.35 -18.08 -11.98
N PHE A 37 6.75 -16.81 -12.06
CA PHE A 37 7.54 -16.31 -13.18
C PHE A 37 9.05 -16.33 -12.92
N GLY A 38 9.47 -16.60 -11.68
CA GLY A 38 10.89 -16.63 -11.30
C GLY A 38 11.61 -15.30 -11.43
N MET A 39 10.87 -14.18 -11.38
CA MET A 39 11.45 -12.85 -11.52
C MET A 39 12.28 -12.47 -10.29
N SER A 40 13.38 -11.75 -10.51
CA SER A 40 14.16 -11.17 -9.42
C SER A 40 13.37 -10.10 -8.67
N GLN A 41 13.81 -9.74 -7.46
CA GLN A 41 13.17 -8.71 -6.65
C GLN A 41 13.20 -7.33 -7.32
N ALA A 42 14.27 -7.04 -8.08
CA ALA A 42 14.39 -5.81 -8.86
C ALA A 42 13.33 -5.72 -9.96
N TRP A 43 13.22 -6.75 -10.79
CA TRP A 43 12.23 -6.78 -11.87
C TRP A 43 10.79 -6.83 -11.36
N SER A 44 10.52 -7.60 -10.31
CA SER A 44 9.24 -7.53 -9.60
C SER A 44 8.94 -6.11 -9.11
N GLY A 45 9.96 -5.41 -8.57
CA GLY A 45 9.85 -4.01 -8.15
C GLY A 45 9.54 -3.05 -9.30
N VAL A 46 10.12 -3.25 -10.49
CA VAL A 46 9.81 -2.47 -11.70
C VAL A 46 8.33 -2.61 -12.07
N ILE A 47 7.81 -3.84 -12.07
CA ILE A 47 6.40 -4.10 -12.39
C ILE A 47 5.49 -3.47 -11.31
N MET A 48 5.85 -3.61 -10.04
CA MET A 48 5.07 -3.01 -8.94
C MET A 48 5.08 -1.48 -8.98
N ALA A 49 6.10 -0.84 -9.53
CA ALA A 49 6.16 0.61 -9.66
C ALA A 49 5.26 1.16 -10.79
N LEU A 50 4.77 0.32 -11.71
CA LEU A 50 3.94 0.75 -12.84
C LEU A 50 2.64 1.42 -12.40
N ASP A 51 2.06 1.01 -11.27
CA ASP A 51 0.86 1.62 -10.70
C ASP A 51 1.08 3.11 -10.39
N ASN A 52 2.21 3.43 -9.74
CA ASN A 52 2.56 4.80 -9.36
C ASN A 52 2.96 5.64 -10.57
N VAL A 53 3.65 5.06 -11.56
CA VAL A 53 3.95 5.72 -12.83
C VAL A 53 2.66 6.07 -13.56
N LEU A 54 1.73 5.12 -13.69
CA LEU A 54 0.43 5.37 -14.31
C LEU A 54 -0.39 6.39 -13.52
N ALA A 55 -0.40 6.30 -12.20
CA ALA A 55 -1.14 7.20 -11.33
C ALA A 55 -0.72 8.67 -11.52
N LEU A 56 0.57 8.93 -11.74
CA LEU A 56 1.12 10.27 -11.95
C LEU A 56 0.41 11.01 -13.10
N PHE A 57 0.11 10.30 -14.18
CA PHE A 57 -0.52 10.88 -15.38
C PHE A 57 -2.03 10.68 -15.40
N MET A 58 -2.49 9.51 -14.99
CA MET A 58 -3.89 9.09 -15.14
C MET A 58 -4.81 9.71 -14.08
N LEU A 59 -4.34 9.91 -12.84
CA LEU A 59 -5.20 10.50 -11.79
C LEU A 59 -5.61 11.94 -12.11
N PRO A 60 -4.71 12.86 -12.52
CA PRO A 60 -5.12 14.19 -12.96
C PRO A 60 -6.00 14.14 -14.21
N LEU A 61 -5.68 13.27 -15.18
CA LEU A 61 -6.42 13.13 -16.42
C LEU A 61 -7.88 12.72 -16.14
N PHE A 62 -8.11 11.62 -15.42
CA PHE A 62 -9.46 11.15 -15.13
C PHE A 62 -10.18 11.99 -14.08
N GLY A 63 -9.46 12.70 -13.22
CA GLY A 63 -10.00 13.77 -12.40
C GLY A 63 -10.66 14.83 -13.28
N ALA A 64 -9.88 15.42 -14.21
CA ALA A 64 -10.36 16.46 -15.10
C ALA A 64 -11.47 16.00 -16.08
N ILE A 65 -11.38 14.77 -16.61
CA ILE A 65 -12.43 14.20 -17.46
C ILE A 65 -13.73 14.06 -16.67
N SER A 66 -13.65 13.53 -15.44
CA SER A 66 -14.83 13.34 -14.60
C SER A 66 -15.45 14.67 -14.14
N ASP A 67 -14.66 15.72 -13.94
CA ASP A 67 -15.15 17.07 -13.62
C ASP A 67 -16.06 17.64 -14.72
N LYS A 68 -15.71 17.39 -15.99
CA LYS A 68 -16.46 17.85 -17.15
C LYS A 68 -17.67 16.97 -17.49
N HIS A 69 -17.72 15.75 -16.95
CA HIS A 69 -18.78 14.82 -17.28
C HIS A 69 -20.11 15.22 -16.62
N ARG A 70 -21.20 15.16 -17.41
CA ARG A 70 -22.58 15.47 -16.96
C ARG A 70 -23.50 14.29 -17.22
N GLY A 71 -23.35 13.23 -16.42
CA GLY A 71 -24.17 12.03 -16.53
C GLY A 71 -25.51 12.10 -15.77
N LYS A 72 -26.43 11.20 -16.10
CA LYS A 72 -27.72 11.08 -15.39
C LYS A 72 -27.55 10.70 -13.91
N ARG A 73 -26.54 9.90 -13.58
CA ARG A 73 -26.25 9.41 -12.21
C ARG A 73 -25.23 10.27 -11.44
N GLY A 74 -24.72 11.34 -12.03
CA GLY A 74 -23.68 12.20 -11.49
C GLY A 74 -22.44 12.25 -12.38
N ARG A 75 -21.41 12.99 -11.95
CA ARG A 75 -20.17 13.15 -12.71
C ARG A 75 -19.10 12.10 -12.36
N ARG A 76 -19.11 11.55 -11.14
CA ARG A 76 -18.12 10.59 -10.63
C ARG A 76 -18.59 9.13 -10.74
N THR A 77 -19.85 8.87 -10.41
CA THR A 77 -20.42 7.52 -10.37
C THR A 77 -20.16 6.68 -11.62
N PRO A 78 -20.29 7.17 -12.87
CA PRO A 78 -20.03 6.35 -14.06
C PRO A 78 -18.61 5.80 -14.13
N PHE A 79 -17.60 6.61 -13.76
CA PHE A 79 -16.19 6.20 -13.74
C PHE A 79 -15.92 5.15 -12.66
N ILE A 80 -16.52 5.32 -11.48
CA ILE A 80 -16.44 4.35 -10.38
C ILE A 80 -17.00 3.00 -10.83
N VAL A 81 -18.17 3.00 -11.45
CA VAL A 81 -18.84 1.76 -11.92
C VAL A 81 -18.02 1.07 -13.00
N VAL A 82 -17.65 1.79 -14.06
CA VAL A 82 -16.91 1.20 -15.20
C VAL A 82 -15.54 0.71 -14.76
N GLY A 83 -14.79 1.54 -14.03
CA GLY A 83 -13.44 1.16 -13.58
C GLY A 83 -13.47 -0.06 -12.64
N THR A 84 -14.42 -0.12 -11.69
CA THR A 84 -14.55 -1.28 -10.79
C THR A 84 -14.95 -2.55 -11.53
N LEU A 85 -15.90 -2.47 -12.48
CA LEU A 85 -16.34 -3.64 -13.26
C LEU A 85 -15.19 -4.21 -14.07
N ILE A 86 -14.44 -3.36 -14.80
CA ILE A 86 -13.28 -3.80 -15.58
C ILE A 86 -12.21 -4.37 -14.65
N ALA A 87 -11.89 -3.70 -13.55
CA ALA A 87 -10.88 -4.17 -12.61
C ALA A 87 -11.25 -5.54 -12.02
N ALA A 88 -12.49 -5.78 -11.62
CA ALA A 88 -12.96 -7.06 -11.08
C ALA A 88 -12.87 -8.19 -12.11
N VAL A 89 -13.30 -7.94 -13.35
CA VAL A 89 -13.22 -8.93 -14.45
C VAL A 89 -11.76 -9.25 -14.77
N MET A 90 -10.92 -8.23 -14.89
CA MET A 90 -9.50 -8.41 -15.23
C MET A 90 -8.70 -9.06 -14.09
N LEU A 91 -9.07 -8.84 -12.83
CA LEU A 91 -8.47 -9.55 -11.69
C LEU A 91 -8.71 -11.07 -11.79
N ILE A 92 -9.91 -11.47 -12.20
CA ILE A 92 -10.21 -12.87 -12.48
C ILE A 92 -9.42 -13.36 -13.71
N ALA A 93 -9.34 -12.55 -14.78
CA ALA A 93 -8.58 -12.88 -15.98
C ALA A 93 -7.08 -13.10 -15.70
N LEU A 94 -6.47 -12.30 -14.80
CA LEU A 94 -5.11 -12.50 -14.33
C LEU A 94 -4.88 -13.90 -13.76
N SER A 95 -5.86 -14.45 -13.03
CA SER A 95 -5.74 -15.79 -12.46
C SER A 95 -5.72 -16.91 -13.50
N PHE A 96 -6.33 -16.69 -14.66
CA PHE A 96 -6.25 -17.69 -15.76
C PHE A 96 -4.86 -17.70 -16.40
N VAL A 97 -4.22 -16.54 -16.52
CA VAL A 97 -2.84 -16.45 -17.01
C VAL A 97 -1.86 -17.00 -15.98
N ASP A 98 -2.09 -16.72 -14.70
CA ASP A 98 -1.38 -17.32 -13.57
C ASP A 98 -1.45 -18.87 -13.62
N ASN A 99 -2.63 -19.44 -13.86
CA ASN A 99 -2.80 -20.88 -14.04
C ASN A 99 -2.17 -21.41 -15.33
N ALA A 100 -2.15 -20.61 -16.40
CA ALA A 100 -1.43 -21.00 -17.63
C ALA A 100 0.07 -21.10 -17.38
N GLN A 101 0.64 -20.18 -16.61
CA GLN A 101 2.05 -20.26 -16.18
C GLN A 101 2.30 -21.50 -15.31
N LEU A 102 1.41 -21.84 -14.39
CA LEU A 102 1.53 -23.07 -13.59
C LEU A 102 1.57 -24.36 -14.44
N ARG A 103 0.90 -24.40 -15.60
CA ARG A 103 0.98 -25.54 -16.52
C ARG A 103 2.36 -25.69 -17.13
N HIS A 104 3.08 -24.58 -17.38
CA HIS A 104 4.46 -24.59 -17.83
C HIS A 104 5.44 -25.07 -16.73
N LEU A 105 4.98 -25.09 -15.49
CA LEU A 105 5.72 -25.54 -14.31
C LEU A 105 5.19 -26.88 -13.77
N SER A 106 4.35 -27.61 -14.52
CA SER A 106 3.65 -28.81 -14.03
C SER A 106 4.55 -29.86 -13.43
N ASP A 107 5.77 -29.99 -13.93
CA ASP A 107 6.80 -30.93 -13.51
C ASP A 107 7.57 -30.50 -12.23
N VAL A 108 7.53 -29.22 -11.86
CA VAL A 108 8.23 -28.67 -10.68
C VAL A 108 7.30 -27.98 -9.69
N SER A 109 6.00 -27.86 -9.98
CA SER A 109 5.05 -27.09 -9.20
C SER A 109 4.48 -27.82 -7.99
N ALA A 110 4.50 -29.15 -7.97
CA ALA A 110 3.99 -29.93 -6.86
C ALA A 110 4.88 -29.76 -5.62
N ILE A 111 4.26 -29.25 -4.53
CA ILE A 111 4.95 -29.02 -3.27
C ILE A 111 5.08 -30.34 -2.53
N ASP A 112 6.28 -30.61 -1.97
CA ASP A 112 6.61 -31.84 -1.21
C ASP A 112 6.53 -33.14 -2.02
N ASP A 113 6.42 -33.05 -3.37
CA ASP A 113 6.44 -34.20 -4.25
C ASP A 113 7.89 -34.58 -4.61
N PRO A 114 8.32 -35.82 -4.32
CA PRO A 114 9.66 -36.29 -4.67
C PRO A 114 10.01 -36.14 -6.14
N ALA A 115 9.07 -36.44 -7.05
CA ALA A 115 9.31 -36.36 -8.50
C ALA A 115 9.56 -34.91 -8.95
N ALA A 116 8.82 -33.93 -8.38
CA ALA A 116 9.03 -32.50 -8.64
C ALA A 116 10.39 -32.04 -8.12
N LEU A 117 10.79 -32.49 -6.91
CA LEU A 117 12.09 -32.16 -6.32
C LEU A 117 13.25 -32.76 -7.12
N GLU A 118 13.09 -33.96 -7.65
CA GLU A 118 14.06 -34.61 -8.55
C GLU A 118 14.27 -33.75 -9.80
N GLN A 119 13.19 -33.33 -10.47
CA GLN A 119 13.26 -32.46 -11.64
C GLN A 119 13.93 -31.11 -11.35
N ILE A 120 13.69 -30.54 -10.19
CA ILE A 120 14.35 -29.30 -9.75
C ILE A 120 15.86 -29.54 -9.56
N TYR A 121 16.23 -30.64 -8.90
CA TYR A 121 17.62 -30.97 -8.66
C TYR A 121 18.37 -31.21 -9.99
N ASP A 122 17.81 -32.02 -10.91
CA ASP A 122 18.43 -32.33 -12.19
C ASP A 122 18.71 -31.07 -13.04
N ARG A 123 17.82 -30.06 -12.96
CA ARG A 123 17.98 -28.82 -13.73
C ARG A 123 18.92 -27.81 -13.09
N GLN A 124 18.98 -27.80 -11.76
CA GLN A 124 19.67 -26.73 -11.01
C GLN A 124 20.87 -27.22 -10.20
N ALA A 125 21.23 -28.54 -10.31
CA ALA A 125 22.27 -29.16 -9.49
C ALA A 125 23.60 -28.40 -9.51
N ASN A 126 24.02 -27.88 -10.67
CA ASN A 126 25.31 -27.25 -10.87
C ASN A 126 25.24 -25.73 -11.04
N GLU A 127 24.04 -25.16 -10.97
CA GLU A 127 23.85 -23.70 -11.07
C GLU A 127 24.17 -23.01 -9.74
N THR A 128 24.78 -21.82 -9.83
CA THR A 128 25.02 -21.00 -8.66
C THR A 128 23.77 -20.20 -8.34
N LEU A 129 23.11 -20.56 -7.27
CA LEU A 129 21.88 -19.94 -6.78
C LEU A 129 22.17 -19.06 -5.54
N LEU A 130 21.20 -18.27 -5.16
CA LEU A 130 21.25 -17.43 -3.97
C LEU A 130 20.16 -17.86 -2.98
N THR A 131 20.54 -18.01 -1.72
CA THR A 131 19.54 -18.10 -0.64
C THR A 131 18.77 -16.79 -0.51
N PRO A 132 17.61 -16.74 0.15
CA PRO A 132 16.95 -15.47 0.48
C PRO A 132 17.85 -14.51 1.28
N SER A 133 18.81 -15.02 2.04
CA SER A 133 19.81 -14.23 2.78
C SER A 133 20.92 -13.65 1.89
N GLY A 134 21.01 -14.08 0.62
CA GLY A 134 22.01 -13.62 -0.33
C GLY A 134 23.28 -14.47 -0.39
N ASP A 135 23.34 -15.59 0.35
CA ASP A 135 24.46 -16.51 0.30
C ASP A 135 24.44 -17.34 -0.98
N LYS A 136 25.59 -17.47 -1.62
CA LYS A 136 25.72 -18.31 -2.81
C LYS A 136 25.78 -19.78 -2.43
N PHE A 137 25.10 -20.62 -3.19
CA PHE A 137 25.17 -22.07 -3.04
C PHE A 137 25.05 -22.77 -4.40
N VAL A 138 25.52 -24.02 -4.43
CA VAL A 138 25.35 -24.97 -5.54
C VAL A 138 24.71 -26.21 -4.94
N LEU A 139 23.58 -26.67 -5.49
CA LEU A 139 22.82 -27.79 -4.91
C LEU A 139 23.65 -29.07 -4.78
N SER A 140 24.42 -29.44 -5.84
CA SER A 140 25.26 -30.66 -5.84
C SER A 140 26.40 -30.64 -4.84
N GLN A 141 26.80 -29.42 -4.35
CA GLN A 141 27.83 -29.30 -3.32
C GLN A 141 27.21 -29.33 -1.89
N LYS A 142 25.90 -29.04 -1.78
CA LYS A 142 25.22 -28.95 -0.50
C LYS A 142 24.44 -30.21 -0.14
N PHE A 143 23.83 -30.87 -1.13
CA PHE A 143 22.96 -32.03 -0.95
C PHE A 143 23.26 -33.08 -2.04
N THR A 144 23.17 -34.35 -1.69
CA THR A 144 22.94 -35.41 -2.68
C THR A 144 21.50 -35.31 -3.19
N GLN A 145 21.23 -35.90 -4.35
CA GLN A 145 19.89 -35.95 -4.92
C GLN A 145 18.89 -36.59 -3.96
N GLU A 146 19.28 -37.70 -3.30
CA GLU A 146 18.42 -38.37 -2.32
C GLU A 146 18.09 -37.52 -1.09
N GLU A 147 19.05 -36.74 -0.58
CA GLU A 147 18.83 -35.83 0.51
C GLU A 147 17.88 -34.69 0.11
N PHE A 148 18.09 -34.11 -1.08
CA PHE A 148 17.27 -33.00 -1.58
C PHE A 148 15.81 -33.41 -1.79
N ILE A 149 15.56 -34.59 -2.35
CA ILE A 149 14.21 -35.14 -2.57
C ILE A 149 13.45 -35.38 -1.28
N ARG A 150 14.14 -35.56 -0.15
CA ARG A 150 13.54 -35.76 1.18
C ARG A 150 13.19 -34.46 1.89
N ILE A 151 13.65 -33.30 1.41
CA ILE A 151 13.33 -32.01 2.03
C ILE A 151 11.83 -31.75 1.88
N ARG A 152 11.16 -31.40 2.99
CA ARG A 152 9.73 -31.08 3.03
C ARG A 152 9.54 -29.61 3.40
N SER A 153 8.45 -29.03 2.94
CA SER A 153 8.11 -27.61 3.20
C SER A 153 7.87 -27.32 4.67
N GLN A 154 7.47 -28.34 5.43
CA GLN A 154 7.19 -28.25 6.85
C GLN A 154 7.88 -29.39 7.61
N VAL A 155 8.31 -29.08 8.84
CA VAL A 155 8.89 -30.04 9.78
C VAL A 155 8.22 -29.88 11.14
N GLU A 156 8.22 -30.95 11.93
CA GLU A 156 7.76 -30.91 13.31
C GLU A 156 8.93 -30.54 14.22
N GLN A 157 8.79 -29.43 14.96
CA GLN A 157 9.78 -28.96 15.92
C GLN A 157 9.06 -28.61 17.23
N ASP A 158 9.46 -29.23 18.33
CA ASP A 158 8.86 -29.05 19.66
C ASP A 158 7.33 -29.25 19.69
N GLY A 159 6.83 -30.25 18.92
CA GLY A 159 5.40 -30.56 18.82
C GLY A 159 4.59 -29.54 18.04
N LYS A 160 5.26 -28.65 17.28
CA LYS A 160 4.62 -27.67 16.39
C LYS A 160 5.11 -27.88 14.95
N THR A 161 4.19 -27.78 14.00
CA THR A 161 4.52 -27.76 12.60
C THR A 161 5.06 -26.38 12.22
N VAL A 162 6.32 -26.32 11.80
CA VAL A 162 7.01 -25.08 11.37
C VAL A 162 7.48 -25.21 9.94
N THR A 163 7.70 -24.06 9.28
CA THR A 163 8.32 -24.04 7.95
C THR A 163 9.76 -24.54 8.05
N ASN A 164 10.14 -25.45 7.14
CA ASN A 164 11.49 -25.98 7.08
C ASN A 164 12.46 -24.93 6.51
N PRO A 165 13.50 -24.53 7.24
CA PRO A 165 14.50 -23.58 6.76
C PRO A 165 15.24 -24.05 5.50
N ASP A 166 15.56 -25.35 5.39
CA ASP A 166 16.24 -25.90 4.21
C ASP A 166 15.37 -25.81 2.97
N TYR A 167 14.06 -26.02 3.12
CA TYR A 167 13.13 -25.85 2.01
C TYR A 167 13.10 -24.41 1.49
N THR A 168 13.05 -23.45 2.41
CA THR A 168 12.99 -22.02 2.05
C THR A 168 14.32 -21.52 1.50
N ASN A 169 15.43 -21.98 2.06
CA ASN A 169 16.76 -21.51 1.65
C ASN A 169 17.26 -22.14 0.37
N TYR A 170 16.85 -23.38 0.03
CA TYR A 170 17.42 -24.12 -1.08
C TYR A 170 16.38 -24.55 -2.12
N VAL A 171 15.23 -25.10 -1.69
CA VAL A 171 14.21 -25.58 -2.62
C VAL A 171 13.45 -24.44 -3.30
N VAL A 172 13.06 -23.42 -2.54
CA VAL A 172 12.34 -22.26 -3.08
C VAL A 172 13.17 -21.51 -4.14
N PRO A 173 14.45 -21.12 -3.90
CA PRO A 173 15.27 -20.49 -4.92
C PRO A 173 15.52 -21.36 -6.15
N ALA A 174 15.76 -22.66 -5.97
CA ALA A 174 15.95 -23.58 -7.08
C ALA A 174 14.68 -23.71 -7.95
N ARG A 175 13.51 -23.75 -7.30
CA ARG A 175 12.23 -23.75 -8.01
C ARG A 175 11.98 -22.42 -8.74
N GLN A 176 12.32 -21.29 -8.14
CA GLN A 176 12.23 -19.97 -8.78
C GLN A 176 13.16 -19.88 -10.00
N ALA A 177 14.35 -20.47 -9.95
CA ALA A 177 15.25 -20.59 -11.10
C ALA A 177 14.62 -21.43 -12.23
N CYS A 178 14.04 -22.59 -11.92
CA CYS A 178 13.27 -23.37 -12.88
C CYS A 178 12.09 -22.57 -13.47
N ALA A 179 11.41 -21.77 -12.66
CA ALA A 179 10.32 -20.92 -13.13
C ALA A 179 10.81 -19.83 -14.07
N TRP A 180 11.98 -19.23 -13.79
CA TRP A 180 12.60 -18.27 -14.70
C TRP A 180 13.01 -18.91 -16.03
N ASP A 181 13.60 -20.09 -16.01
CA ASP A 181 13.97 -20.85 -17.24
C ASP A 181 12.74 -21.15 -18.09
N ALA A 182 11.64 -21.58 -17.48
CA ALA A 182 10.37 -21.80 -18.17
C ALA A 182 9.80 -20.49 -18.76
N THR A 183 9.87 -19.39 -17.99
CA THR A 183 9.42 -18.07 -18.44
C THR A 183 10.30 -17.55 -19.60
N ALA A 184 11.62 -17.72 -19.52
CA ALA A 184 12.53 -17.30 -20.56
C ALA A 184 12.33 -18.13 -21.89
N LYS A 185 12.01 -19.41 -21.77
CA LYS A 185 11.69 -20.27 -22.94
C LYS A 185 10.32 -19.93 -23.56
N SER A 186 9.34 -19.48 -22.74
CA SER A 186 7.99 -19.14 -23.19
C SER A 186 7.52 -17.83 -22.53
N PRO A 187 8.03 -16.66 -22.99
CA PRO A 187 7.73 -15.38 -22.36
C PRO A 187 6.30 -14.89 -22.61
N ALA A 188 5.53 -15.55 -23.46
CA ALA A 188 4.18 -15.12 -23.84
C ALA A 188 3.24 -15.01 -22.63
N THR A 189 3.32 -15.94 -21.67
CA THR A 189 2.49 -15.90 -20.46
C THR A 189 2.82 -14.70 -19.58
N LEU A 190 4.10 -14.36 -19.42
CA LEU A 190 4.54 -13.18 -18.68
C LEU A 190 4.08 -11.89 -19.36
N VAL A 191 4.28 -11.79 -20.68
CA VAL A 191 3.85 -10.62 -21.46
C VAL A 191 2.34 -10.43 -21.33
N PHE A 192 1.58 -11.52 -21.48
CA PHE A 192 0.13 -11.46 -21.37
C PHE A 192 -0.33 -11.11 -19.94
N PHE A 193 0.36 -11.62 -18.91
CA PHE A 193 0.14 -11.25 -17.53
C PHE A 193 0.36 -9.74 -17.30
N ILE A 194 1.48 -9.20 -17.81
CA ILE A 194 1.78 -7.75 -17.70
C ILE A 194 0.76 -6.91 -18.45
N VAL A 195 0.31 -7.32 -19.64
CA VAL A 195 -0.72 -6.60 -20.40
C VAL A 195 -2.04 -6.55 -19.63
N LEU A 196 -2.51 -7.69 -19.10
CA LEU A 196 -3.72 -7.72 -18.26
C LEU A 196 -3.55 -6.88 -16.99
N LEU A 197 -2.38 -6.95 -16.36
CA LEU A 197 -2.06 -6.14 -15.19
C LEU A 197 -2.14 -4.65 -15.50
N LEU A 198 -1.60 -4.20 -16.63
CA LEU A 198 -1.71 -2.80 -17.09
C LEU A 198 -3.18 -2.39 -17.29
N ILE A 199 -4.01 -3.26 -17.88
CA ILE A 199 -5.45 -2.98 -18.04
C ILE A 199 -6.13 -2.81 -16.67
N VAL A 200 -5.79 -3.68 -15.69
CA VAL A 200 -6.27 -3.54 -14.31
C VAL A 200 -5.86 -2.20 -13.71
N LEU A 201 -4.57 -1.85 -13.81
CA LEU A 201 -4.02 -0.62 -13.23
C LEU A 201 -4.62 0.64 -13.87
N VAL A 202 -4.80 0.64 -15.21
CA VAL A 202 -5.51 1.72 -15.91
C VAL A 202 -6.96 1.82 -15.42
N SER A 203 -7.66 0.70 -15.29
CA SER A 203 -9.04 0.67 -14.79
C SER A 203 -9.15 1.22 -13.37
N MET A 204 -8.18 0.88 -12.51
CA MET A 204 -8.08 1.42 -11.15
C MET A 204 -7.81 2.93 -11.16
N ALA A 205 -6.95 3.42 -12.05
CA ALA A 205 -6.69 4.86 -12.21
C ALA A 205 -7.94 5.62 -12.71
N VAL A 206 -8.73 5.02 -13.61
CA VAL A 206 -9.99 5.59 -14.12
C VAL A 206 -10.97 5.85 -12.98
N PHE A 207 -11.08 4.94 -12.01
CA PHE A 207 -12.07 5.11 -10.96
C PHE A 207 -11.52 5.77 -9.68
N ARG A 208 -10.23 5.62 -9.35
CA ARG A 208 -9.64 6.11 -8.09
C ARG A 208 -9.79 7.61 -7.92
N SER A 209 -9.44 8.40 -8.94
CA SER A 209 -9.53 9.86 -8.87
C SER A 209 -10.98 10.35 -8.70
N PRO A 210 -11.97 9.91 -9.51
CA PRO A 210 -13.38 10.23 -9.28
C PRO A 210 -13.91 9.76 -7.93
N ALA A 211 -13.50 8.59 -7.45
CA ALA A 211 -13.93 8.06 -6.15
C ALA A 211 -13.46 8.94 -4.98
N VAL A 212 -12.20 9.38 -5.02
CA VAL A 212 -11.65 10.31 -4.01
C VAL A 212 -12.35 11.66 -4.07
N ALA A 213 -12.64 12.18 -5.27
CA ALA A 213 -13.31 13.46 -5.46
C ALA A 213 -14.81 13.44 -5.09
N LEU A 214 -15.44 12.27 -5.01
CA LEU A 214 -16.86 12.15 -4.69
C LEU A 214 -17.20 12.69 -3.30
N MET A 215 -16.37 12.42 -2.28
CA MET A 215 -16.63 12.86 -0.91
C MET A 215 -16.70 14.40 -0.80
N PRO A 216 -15.72 15.18 -1.26
CA PRO A 216 -15.82 16.63 -1.22
C PRO A 216 -16.93 17.20 -2.10
N ASP A 217 -17.37 16.49 -3.16
CA ASP A 217 -18.47 16.90 -4.03
C ASP A 217 -19.86 16.83 -3.34
N VAL A 218 -19.99 15.98 -2.31
CA VAL A 218 -21.27 15.76 -1.60
C VAL A 218 -21.22 16.18 -0.12
N THR A 219 -20.14 16.83 0.32
CA THR A 219 -19.93 17.19 1.73
C THR A 219 -19.52 18.65 1.85
N LEU A 220 -20.20 19.40 2.73
CA LEU A 220 -19.88 20.79 3.06
C LEU A 220 -18.42 20.94 3.52
N LYS A 221 -17.76 22.02 3.10
CA LYS A 221 -16.34 22.28 3.35
C LYS A 221 -15.93 22.12 4.83
N PRO A 222 -16.67 22.64 5.84
CA PRO A 222 -16.33 22.49 7.26
C PRO A 222 -16.42 21.04 7.77
N LEU A 223 -17.24 20.19 7.13
CA LEU A 223 -17.46 18.79 7.54
C LEU A 223 -16.56 17.79 6.81
N ARG A 224 -15.77 18.23 5.81
CA ARG A 224 -14.94 17.34 4.98
C ARG A 224 -13.91 16.57 5.78
N SER A 225 -13.35 17.14 6.83
CA SER A 225 -12.38 16.46 7.69
C SER A 225 -13.01 15.27 8.43
N LYS A 226 -14.20 15.47 9.01
CA LYS A 226 -14.96 14.39 9.67
C LYS A 226 -15.39 13.32 8.66
N ALA A 227 -15.84 13.71 7.47
CA ALA A 227 -16.21 12.77 6.39
C ALA A 227 -15.01 11.97 5.90
N ASN A 228 -13.83 12.60 5.76
CA ASN A 228 -12.60 11.92 5.36
C ASN A 228 -12.20 10.83 6.35
N ALA A 229 -12.35 11.06 7.64
CA ALA A 229 -12.10 10.03 8.66
C ALA A 229 -13.00 8.79 8.45
N VAL A 230 -14.29 9.00 8.18
CA VAL A 230 -15.26 7.90 7.96
C VAL A 230 -14.93 7.10 6.69
N ILE A 231 -14.64 7.79 5.58
CA ILE A 231 -14.33 7.09 4.33
C ILE A 231 -13.01 6.33 4.39
N ASN A 232 -11.99 6.86 5.09
CA ASN A 232 -10.74 6.14 5.33
C ASN A 232 -10.94 4.92 6.22
N LEU A 233 -11.82 5.00 7.23
CA LEU A 233 -12.20 3.84 8.03
C LEU A 233 -12.85 2.74 7.17
N MET A 234 -13.74 3.10 6.25
CA MET A 234 -14.33 2.17 5.29
C MET A 234 -13.28 1.54 4.37
N GLY A 235 -12.32 2.34 3.89
CA GLY A 235 -11.18 1.85 3.11
C GLY A 235 -10.35 0.83 3.89
N SER A 236 -9.99 1.15 5.13
CA SER A 236 -9.24 0.24 6.00
C SER A 236 -9.98 -1.06 6.28
N ALA A 237 -11.31 -1.00 6.45
CA ALA A 237 -12.14 -2.20 6.59
C ALA A 237 -12.05 -3.12 5.36
N GLY A 238 -12.01 -2.53 4.15
CA GLY A 238 -11.78 -3.29 2.92
C GLY A 238 -10.41 -3.97 2.87
N GLY A 239 -9.35 -3.26 3.25
CA GLY A 239 -8.01 -3.83 3.33
C GLY A 239 -7.90 -4.97 4.36
N ILE A 240 -8.43 -4.77 5.57
CA ILE A 240 -8.44 -5.82 6.62
C ILE A 240 -9.23 -7.05 6.17
N LEU A 241 -10.37 -6.87 5.49
CA LEU A 241 -11.15 -7.99 4.98
C LEU A 241 -10.34 -8.84 3.97
N VAL A 242 -9.60 -8.20 3.07
CA VAL A 242 -8.74 -8.90 2.10
C VAL A 242 -7.60 -9.65 2.78
N LEU A 243 -6.98 -9.06 3.81
CA LEU A 243 -5.96 -9.74 4.61
C LEU A 243 -6.53 -10.95 5.37
N ALA A 244 -7.73 -10.81 5.94
CA ALA A 244 -8.42 -11.93 6.59
C ALA A 244 -8.71 -13.06 5.60
N LEU A 245 -9.13 -12.74 4.36
CA LEU A 245 -9.23 -13.74 3.29
C LEU A 245 -7.88 -14.35 2.95
N GLY A 246 -6.79 -13.58 2.94
CA GLY A 246 -5.44 -14.08 2.77
C GLY A 246 -5.07 -15.14 3.82
N MET A 247 -5.50 -14.97 5.07
CA MET A 247 -5.35 -16.00 6.12
C MET A 247 -6.18 -17.24 5.83
N VAL A 248 -7.44 -17.08 5.41
CA VAL A 248 -8.34 -18.22 5.06
C VAL A 248 -7.76 -19.05 3.91
N PHE A 249 -7.23 -18.39 2.88
CA PHE A 249 -6.59 -19.04 1.74
C PHE A 249 -5.13 -19.44 2.02
N ALA A 250 -4.60 -19.09 3.19
CA ALA A 250 -3.21 -19.32 3.61
C ALA A 250 -2.19 -18.86 2.55
N THR A 251 -2.39 -17.65 1.99
CA THR A 251 -1.55 -17.09 0.92
C THR A 251 -0.10 -16.86 1.33
N SER A 252 0.17 -16.75 2.64
CA SER A 252 1.51 -16.60 3.22
C SER A 252 2.26 -17.92 3.40
N ALA A 253 1.57 -19.07 3.36
CA ALA A 253 2.18 -20.35 3.63
C ALA A 253 3.07 -20.82 2.45
N VAL A 254 4.30 -21.24 2.73
CA VAL A 254 5.27 -21.72 1.72
C VAL A 254 4.70 -22.89 0.93
N ARG A 255 3.94 -23.79 1.57
CA ARG A 255 3.24 -24.88 0.89
C ARG A 255 2.23 -24.41 -0.17
N ASN A 256 1.78 -23.16 -0.12
CA ASN A 256 0.84 -22.54 -1.05
C ASN A 256 1.53 -21.53 -1.99
N SER A 257 2.87 -21.49 -2.04
CA SER A 257 3.63 -20.55 -2.86
C SER A 257 3.30 -20.64 -4.36
N LEU A 258 2.82 -21.79 -4.81
CA LEU A 258 2.38 -22.05 -6.19
C LEU A 258 0.88 -22.36 -6.30
N MET A 259 0.07 -21.98 -5.29
CA MET A 259 -1.38 -22.17 -5.34
C MET A 259 -2.02 -21.45 -6.53
N SER A 260 -3.16 -21.96 -7.01
CA SER A 260 -4.01 -21.20 -7.93
C SER A 260 -4.70 -20.06 -7.19
N TYR A 261 -4.50 -18.82 -7.65
CA TYR A 261 -5.16 -17.65 -7.07
C TYR A 261 -6.59 -17.43 -7.58
N THR A 262 -7.15 -18.32 -8.44
CA THR A 262 -8.50 -18.15 -9.02
C THR A 262 -9.57 -18.02 -7.95
N GLY A 263 -9.60 -18.91 -6.96
CA GLY A 263 -10.57 -18.86 -5.87
C GLY A 263 -10.44 -17.57 -5.04
N TYR A 264 -9.22 -17.19 -4.70
CA TYR A 264 -8.93 -15.98 -3.94
C TYR A 264 -9.38 -14.72 -4.69
N PHE A 265 -8.97 -14.54 -5.95
CA PHE A 265 -9.36 -13.39 -6.75
C PHE A 265 -10.85 -13.37 -7.09
N ALA A 266 -11.50 -14.54 -7.28
CA ALA A 266 -12.94 -14.61 -7.48
C ALA A 266 -13.73 -14.12 -6.27
N VAL A 267 -13.30 -14.49 -5.05
CA VAL A 267 -13.94 -14.00 -3.81
C VAL A 267 -13.74 -12.49 -3.66
N ILE A 268 -12.54 -11.97 -3.91
CA ILE A 268 -12.28 -10.53 -3.85
C ILE A 268 -13.11 -9.78 -4.90
N ALA A 269 -13.17 -10.27 -6.13
CA ALA A 269 -13.99 -9.68 -7.18
C ALA A 269 -15.48 -9.70 -6.81
N ALA A 270 -15.98 -10.79 -6.21
CA ALA A 270 -17.36 -10.88 -5.72
C ALA A 270 -17.65 -9.85 -4.61
N ILE A 271 -16.72 -9.66 -3.68
CA ILE A 271 -16.82 -8.62 -2.63
C ILE A 271 -16.82 -7.23 -3.26
N MET A 272 -15.93 -6.95 -4.21
CA MET A 272 -15.89 -5.68 -4.92
C MET A 272 -17.19 -5.43 -5.67
N LEU A 273 -17.72 -6.41 -6.40
CA LEU A 273 -18.99 -6.27 -7.11
C LEU A 273 -20.18 -6.07 -6.16
N SER A 274 -20.19 -6.77 -5.03
CA SER A 274 -21.22 -6.60 -3.99
C SER A 274 -21.19 -5.20 -3.38
N ALA A 275 -20.00 -4.70 -3.05
CA ALA A 275 -19.80 -3.35 -2.55
C ALA A 275 -20.20 -2.29 -3.60
N LEU A 276 -19.90 -2.53 -4.88
CA LEU A 276 -20.33 -1.68 -5.98
C LEU A 276 -21.86 -1.65 -6.12
N VAL A 277 -22.54 -2.79 -5.99
CA VAL A 277 -24.00 -2.86 -6.01
C VAL A 277 -24.59 -2.05 -4.85
N ILE A 278 -24.08 -2.20 -3.63
CA ILE A 278 -24.50 -1.40 -2.47
C ILE A 278 -24.30 0.08 -2.76
N PHE A 279 -23.13 0.47 -3.27
CA PHE A 279 -22.82 1.84 -3.66
C PHE A 279 -23.83 2.38 -4.67
N MET A 280 -24.13 1.64 -5.74
CA MET A 280 -25.06 2.05 -6.80
C MET A 280 -26.51 2.18 -6.34
N LEU A 281 -26.94 1.38 -5.37
CA LEU A 281 -28.30 1.40 -4.81
C LEU A 281 -28.49 2.53 -3.78
N THR A 282 -27.41 2.96 -3.12
CA THR A 282 -27.49 3.86 -1.97
C THR A 282 -27.00 5.27 -2.26
N VAL A 283 -25.97 5.43 -3.13
CA VAL A 283 -25.38 6.75 -3.42
C VAL A 283 -26.16 7.47 -4.51
N ARG A 284 -26.66 8.66 -4.17
CA ARG A 284 -27.37 9.56 -5.07
C ARG A 284 -26.55 10.82 -5.31
N GLU A 285 -25.43 10.66 -6.01
CA GLU A 285 -24.42 11.72 -6.21
C GLU A 285 -25.03 13.05 -6.62
N LYS A 286 -25.90 13.02 -7.66
CA LYS A 286 -26.48 14.24 -8.24
C LYS A 286 -27.38 14.99 -7.25
N GLU A 287 -28.22 14.26 -6.51
CA GLU A 287 -29.12 14.84 -5.52
C GLU A 287 -28.32 15.43 -4.35
N TRP A 288 -27.35 14.66 -3.82
CA TRP A 288 -26.55 15.07 -2.68
C TRP A 288 -25.60 16.22 -2.99
N ALA A 289 -25.02 16.25 -4.20
CA ALA A 289 -24.20 17.38 -4.63
C ALA A 289 -25.03 18.66 -4.78
N TYR A 290 -26.25 18.56 -5.31
CA TYR A 290 -27.17 19.68 -5.42
C TYR A 290 -27.62 20.20 -4.04
N GLU A 291 -28.02 19.30 -3.12
CA GLU A 291 -28.37 19.65 -1.75
C GLU A 291 -27.19 20.33 -1.02
N MET A 292 -25.97 19.80 -1.20
CA MET A 292 -24.75 20.38 -0.62
C MET A 292 -24.52 21.80 -1.13
N GLN A 293 -24.67 22.02 -2.45
CA GLN A 293 -24.46 23.34 -3.05
C GLN A 293 -25.51 24.34 -2.56
N GLN A 294 -26.79 23.96 -2.46
CA GLN A 294 -27.83 24.81 -1.89
C GLN A 294 -27.54 25.18 -0.44
N GLN A 295 -27.09 24.22 0.38
CA GLN A 295 -26.72 24.49 1.77
C GLN A 295 -25.48 25.38 1.88
N ALA A 296 -24.48 25.21 1.00
CA ALA A 296 -23.28 26.05 0.96
C ALA A 296 -23.62 27.50 0.67
N VAL A 297 -24.51 27.77 -0.31
CA VAL A 297 -25.01 29.11 -0.65
C VAL A 297 -25.81 29.69 0.52
N ALA A 298 -26.74 28.92 1.09
CA ALA A 298 -27.60 29.38 2.21
C ALA A 298 -26.80 29.75 3.47
N LEU A 299 -25.60 29.16 3.65
CA LEU A 299 -24.69 29.41 4.77
C LEU A 299 -23.58 30.42 4.45
N GLY A 300 -23.54 30.99 3.24
CA GLY A 300 -22.51 31.95 2.81
C GLY A 300 -21.09 31.37 2.70
N ILE A 301 -20.92 30.04 2.71
CA ILE A 301 -19.60 29.36 2.76
C ILE A 301 -18.77 29.64 1.50
N GLU A 302 -19.40 29.84 0.34
CA GLU A 302 -18.70 30.12 -0.91
C GLU A 302 -18.14 31.55 -0.94
N GLU A 303 -18.88 32.54 -0.44
CA GLU A 303 -18.45 33.94 -0.37
C GLU A 303 -17.28 34.14 0.61
N GLU A 304 -17.32 33.51 1.78
CA GLU A 304 -16.20 33.52 2.73
C GLU A 304 -14.94 32.89 2.14
N THR A 305 -15.09 31.86 1.32
CA THR A 305 -13.95 31.17 0.70
C THR A 305 -13.30 32.03 -0.39
N GLN A 306 -14.09 32.69 -1.25
CA GLN A 306 -13.59 33.60 -2.29
C GLN A 306 -12.92 34.83 -1.67
N ALA A 307 -13.53 35.42 -0.66
CA ALA A 307 -12.95 36.55 0.06
C ALA A 307 -11.62 36.19 0.76
N GLN A 308 -11.50 34.97 1.30
CA GLN A 308 -10.26 34.48 1.90
C GLN A 308 -9.19 34.19 0.85
N GLU A 309 -9.55 33.66 -0.32
CA GLU A 309 -8.63 33.42 -1.44
C GLU A 309 -8.14 34.73 -2.09
N GLU A 310 -9.00 35.73 -2.20
CA GLU A 310 -8.65 37.07 -2.71
C GLU A 310 -7.81 37.88 -1.70
N ALA A 311 -8.13 37.81 -0.41
CA ALA A 311 -7.36 38.48 0.65
C ALA A 311 -5.96 37.88 0.86
N ALA A 312 -5.76 36.63 0.47
CA ALA A 312 -4.52 35.89 0.62
C ALA A 312 -3.58 36.02 -0.61
N GLY A 313 -3.75 37.03 -1.46
CA GLY A 313 -2.98 37.28 -2.67
C GLY A 313 -1.48 36.97 -2.52
N GLY A 314 -0.96 36.17 -3.42
CA GLY A 314 0.34 35.48 -3.51
C GLY A 314 1.55 36.15 -2.86
N ARG A 315 1.75 35.95 -1.56
CA ARG A 315 3.01 36.29 -0.87
C ARG A 315 4.13 35.37 -1.35
N LYS A 316 5.24 35.95 -1.81
CA LYS A 316 6.44 35.17 -2.11
C LYS A 316 7.05 34.64 -0.79
N LEU A 317 7.40 33.36 -0.75
CA LEU A 317 8.13 32.77 0.37
C LEU A 317 9.49 33.46 0.57
N SER A 318 9.89 33.65 1.82
CA SER A 318 11.25 34.03 2.17
C SER A 318 12.22 32.90 1.87
N VAL A 319 13.52 33.19 1.80
CA VAL A 319 14.57 32.20 1.55
C VAL A 319 14.56 31.09 2.61
N ASP A 320 14.28 31.43 3.86
CA ASP A 320 14.24 30.45 4.95
C ASP A 320 12.98 29.57 4.93
N GLU A 321 11.84 30.11 4.48
CA GLU A 321 10.63 29.33 4.22
C GLU A 321 10.84 28.37 3.06
N VAL A 322 11.51 28.78 1.98
CA VAL A 322 11.86 27.90 0.85
C VAL A 322 12.78 26.77 1.30
N LYS A 323 13.80 27.06 2.12
CA LYS A 323 14.68 26.02 2.70
C LYS A 323 13.87 25.03 3.54
N SER A 324 12.97 25.53 4.39
CA SER A 324 12.09 24.65 5.20
C SER A 324 11.21 23.78 4.34
N LEU A 325 10.64 24.30 3.24
CA LEU A 325 9.85 23.53 2.28
C LEU A 325 10.70 22.42 1.63
N ILE A 326 11.90 22.74 1.17
CA ILE A 326 12.80 21.76 0.55
C ILE A 326 13.13 20.64 1.54
N PHE A 327 13.50 20.97 2.79
CA PHE A 327 13.77 19.96 3.80
C PHE A 327 12.53 19.12 4.16
N LEU A 328 11.33 19.73 4.19
CA LEU A 328 10.08 19.02 4.43
C LEU A 328 9.78 18.04 3.28
N LEU A 329 9.87 18.48 2.02
CA LEU A 329 9.67 17.62 0.86
C LEU A 329 10.71 16.50 0.78
N LEU A 330 11.98 16.79 1.12
CA LEU A 330 13.03 15.77 1.20
C LEU A 330 12.73 14.76 2.31
N SER A 331 12.23 15.21 3.47
CA SER A 331 11.81 14.31 4.55
C SER A 331 10.67 13.41 4.10
N ILE A 332 9.70 13.95 3.34
CA ILE A 332 8.60 13.19 2.75
C ILE A 332 9.15 12.09 1.83
N VAL A 333 10.03 12.42 0.90
CA VAL A 333 10.68 11.43 0.02
C VAL A 333 11.33 10.34 0.84
N LEU A 334 12.11 10.69 1.86
CA LEU A 334 12.91 9.76 2.65
C LEU A 334 12.06 8.79 3.48
N TRP A 335 11.02 9.26 4.20
CA TRP A 335 10.17 8.31 4.93
C TRP A 335 9.30 7.46 4.00
N PHE A 336 8.90 7.98 2.83
CA PHE A 336 8.23 7.16 1.81
C PHE A 336 9.18 6.11 1.24
N PHE A 337 10.50 6.41 1.05
CA PHE A 337 11.49 5.41 0.67
C PHE A 337 11.55 4.26 1.69
N GLY A 338 11.59 4.56 2.98
CA GLY A 338 11.60 3.54 4.02
C GLY A 338 10.30 2.73 4.07
N TYR A 339 9.17 3.41 4.14
CA TYR A 339 7.86 2.76 4.31
C TYR A 339 7.45 1.93 3.10
N ASN A 340 7.58 2.47 1.88
CA ASN A 340 7.16 1.77 0.66
C ASN A 340 8.05 0.56 0.33
N ALA A 341 9.31 0.55 0.73
CA ALA A 341 10.14 -0.65 0.60
C ALA A 341 9.52 -1.81 1.37
N VAL A 342 9.10 -1.56 2.62
CA VAL A 342 8.48 -2.57 3.46
C VAL A 342 7.12 -2.97 2.87
N THR A 343 6.23 -2.04 2.56
CA THR A 343 4.89 -2.37 2.05
C THR A 343 4.92 -3.15 0.74
N SER A 344 5.85 -2.85 -0.16
CA SER A 344 5.95 -3.52 -1.47
C SER A 344 6.65 -4.89 -1.45
N LYS A 345 7.45 -5.18 -0.42
CA LYS A 345 8.29 -6.39 -0.37
C LYS A 345 8.02 -7.28 0.84
N TYR A 346 7.21 -6.81 1.78
CA TYR A 346 7.01 -7.51 3.04
C TYR A 346 6.39 -8.89 2.88
N SER A 347 5.44 -9.07 1.96
CA SER A 347 4.82 -10.38 1.73
C SER A 347 5.86 -11.45 1.35
N VAL A 348 6.77 -11.10 0.45
CA VAL A 348 7.88 -11.99 0.04
C VAL A 348 8.88 -12.21 1.17
N TYR A 349 9.24 -11.11 1.87
CA TYR A 349 10.17 -11.17 3.01
C TYR A 349 9.64 -12.04 4.15
N ALA A 350 8.38 -11.85 4.53
CA ALA A 350 7.74 -12.59 5.61
C ALA A 350 7.65 -14.08 5.31
N SER A 351 7.35 -14.44 4.06
CA SER A 351 7.27 -15.84 3.63
C SER A 351 8.64 -16.52 3.59
N ASN A 352 9.68 -15.84 3.10
CA ASN A 352 10.98 -16.44 2.83
C ASN A 352 11.99 -16.30 3.97
N ILE A 353 11.89 -15.25 4.79
CA ILE A 353 12.84 -14.96 5.88
C ILE A 353 12.23 -15.19 7.26
N LEU A 354 11.03 -14.63 7.51
CA LEU A 354 10.41 -14.72 8.84
C LEU A 354 9.62 -16.01 9.03
N HIS A 355 9.20 -16.66 7.96
CA HIS A 355 8.31 -17.83 7.98
C HIS A 355 7.03 -17.57 8.80
N LYS A 356 6.50 -16.33 8.72
CA LYS A 356 5.33 -15.86 9.47
C LYS A 356 4.22 -15.44 8.51
N ASP A 357 2.99 -15.44 9.02
CA ASP A 357 1.84 -14.96 8.26
C ASP A 357 1.87 -13.42 8.15
N TYR A 358 2.18 -12.92 6.93
CA TYR A 358 2.19 -11.48 6.67
C TYR A 358 0.80 -10.85 6.80
N ASN A 359 -0.28 -11.61 6.55
CA ASN A 359 -1.64 -11.08 6.64
C ASN A 359 -1.95 -10.66 8.07
N LEU A 360 -1.62 -11.49 9.06
CA LEU A 360 -1.85 -11.18 10.47
C LEU A 360 -1.08 -9.92 10.90
N THR A 361 0.20 -9.84 10.56
CA THR A 361 1.05 -8.69 10.95
C THR A 361 0.56 -7.39 10.32
N LEU A 362 0.11 -7.43 9.06
CA LEU A 362 -0.45 -6.27 8.37
C LEU A 362 -1.82 -5.86 8.93
N ILE A 363 -2.68 -6.82 9.34
CA ILE A 363 -3.94 -6.51 10.04
C ILE A 363 -3.64 -5.76 11.34
N ILE A 364 -2.66 -6.21 12.12
CA ILE A 364 -2.27 -5.57 13.37
C ILE A 364 -1.76 -4.15 13.10
N ALA A 365 -0.92 -3.96 12.09
CA ALA A 365 -0.43 -2.63 11.70
C ALA A 365 -1.57 -1.70 11.27
N GLN A 366 -2.49 -2.17 10.45
CA GLN A 366 -3.64 -1.36 9.99
C GLN A 366 -4.60 -1.05 11.14
N ALA A 367 -4.92 -2.01 11.99
CA ALA A 367 -5.79 -1.79 13.16
C ALA A 367 -5.17 -0.75 14.10
N ALA A 368 -3.88 -0.85 14.38
CA ALA A 368 -3.15 0.11 15.20
C ALA A 368 -3.14 1.51 14.58
N ALA A 369 -2.98 1.62 13.27
CA ALA A 369 -3.06 2.90 12.54
C ALA A 369 -4.44 3.53 12.67
N ILE A 370 -5.52 2.75 12.47
CA ILE A 370 -6.90 3.22 12.56
C ILE A 370 -7.19 3.80 13.95
N VAL A 371 -6.86 3.05 15.00
CA VAL A 371 -7.08 3.49 16.39
C VAL A 371 -6.29 4.76 16.70
N SER A 372 -5.15 4.95 16.06
CA SER A 372 -4.24 6.08 16.29
C SER A 372 -4.64 7.37 15.58
N TYR A 373 -5.44 7.32 14.52
CA TYR A 373 -5.78 8.52 13.73
C TYR A 373 -6.40 9.64 14.58
N LEU A 374 -7.37 9.31 15.43
CA LEU A 374 -8.05 10.29 16.28
C LEU A 374 -7.12 10.85 17.38
N PRO A 375 -6.46 10.03 18.23
CA PRO A 375 -5.52 10.53 19.25
C PRO A 375 -4.39 11.37 18.66
N VAL A 376 -3.85 10.97 17.51
CA VAL A 376 -2.76 11.68 16.84
C VAL A 376 -3.18 13.07 16.39
N GLY A 377 -4.38 13.22 15.82
CA GLY A 377 -4.92 14.53 15.45
C GLY A 377 -5.01 15.47 16.65
N PHE A 378 -5.48 14.96 17.79
CA PHE A 378 -5.56 15.71 19.03
C PHE A 378 -4.18 16.06 19.60
N ILE A 379 -3.22 15.13 19.59
CA ILE A 379 -1.84 15.38 20.02
C ILE A 379 -1.19 16.45 19.15
N ALA A 380 -1.35 16.37 17.84
CA ALA A 380 -0.78 17.31 16.88
C ALA A 380 -1.32 18.74 17.10
N SER A 381 -2.60 18.88 17.46
CA SER A 381 -3.19 20.18 17.76
C SER A 381 -2.60 20.86 19.01
N LYS A 382 -2.13 20.05 19.98
CA LYS A 382 -1.52 20.58 21.23
C LYS A 382 0.01 20.71 21.14
N ALA A 383 0.69 19.70 20.63
CA ALA A 383 2.17 19.63 20.61
C ALA A 383 2.79 20.34 19.40
N GLY A 384 2.01 20.55 18.33
CA GLY A 384 2.48 21.02 17.04
C GLY A 384 2.76 19.84 16.08
N ARG A 385 2.60 20.10 14.77
CA ARG A 385 2.73 19.05 13.75
C ARG A 385 4.16 18.56 13.58
N LYS A 386 5.15 19.45 13.61
CA LYS A 386 6.57 19.08 13.49
C LYS A 386 6.97 18.08 14.57
N LYS A 387 6.67 18.35 15.84
CA LYS A 387 7.01 17.45 16.95
C LYS A 387 6.30 16.10 16.82
N THR A 388 5.05 16.12 16.39
CA THR A 388 4.24 14.90 16.18
C THR A 388 4.82 14.06 15.03
N ILE A 389 5.21 14.67 13.90
CA ILE A 389 5.89 13.97 12.80
C ILE A 389 7.21 13.38 13.26
N LEU A 390 8.05 14.16 13.98
CA LEU A 390 9.32 13.66 14.52
C LEU A 390 9.12 12.43 15.43
N ALA A 391 8.13 12.47 16.32
CA ALA A 391 7.76 11.30 17.14
C ALA A 391 7.34 10.10 16.27
N GLY A 392 6.53 10.33 15.25
CA GLY A 392 6.15 9.30 14.28
C GLY A 392 7.35 8.70 13.54
N VAL A 393 8.28 9.53 13.08
CA VAL A 393 9.49 9.06 12.39
C VAL A 393 10.39 8.27 13.33
N VAL A 394 10.55 8.70 14.60
CA VAL A 394 11.30 7.93 15.61
C VAL A 394 10.66 6.57 15.86
N MET A 395 9.35 6.52 16.06
CA MET A 395 8.62 5.25 16.22
C MET A 395 8.79 4.33 15.01
N LEU A 396 8.70 4.88 13.78
CA LEU A 396 8.87 4.11 12.55
C LEU A 396 10.30 3.58 12.40
N THR A 397 11.29 4.42 12.66
CA THR A 397 12.72 4.03 12.66
C THR A 397 12.99 2.94 13.71
N THR A 398 12.45 3.08 14.90
CA THR A 398 12.58 2.06 15.96
C THR A 398 11.96 0.74 15.52
N ALA A 399 10.74 0.77 14.98
CA ALA A 399 10.06 -0.44 14.49
C ALA A 399 10.89 -1.16 13.41
N PHE A 400 11.41 -0.42 12.43
CA PHE A 400 12.21 -1.01 11.35
C PHE A 400 13.61 -1.44 11.83
N THR A 401 14.24 -0.70 12.74
CA THR A 401 15.52 -1.09 13.31
C THR A 401 15.39 -2.40 14.10
N VAL A 402 14.37 -2.52 14.95
CA VAL A 402 14.13 -3.78 15.68
C VAL A 402 13.77 -4.90 14.72
N ALA A 403 12.91 -4.63 13.72
CA ALA A 403 12.52 -5.62 12.71
C ALA A 403 13.72 -6.14 11.90
N ALA A 404 14.79 -5.36 11.73
CA ALA A 404 16.02 -5.79 11.06
C ALA A 404 16.77 -6.92 11.78
N PHE A 405 16.53 -7.08 13.09
CA PHE A 405 17.12 -8.16 13.91
C PHE A 405 16.16 -9.34 14.13
N LEU A 406 14.92 -9.25 13.63
CA LEU A 406 13.95 -10.35 13.75
C LEU A 406 14.20 -11.42 12.69
N ASN A 407 14.04 -12.66 13.11
CA ASN A 407 14.14 -13.86 12.27
C ASN A 407 12.96 -14.82 12.53
N ALA A 408 13.00 -16.00 11.92
CA ALA A 408 11.96 -17.02 12.07
C ALA A 408 11.74 -17.46 13.52
N GLU A 409 12.80 -17.49 14.34
CA GLU A 409 12.78 -17.93 15.73
C GLU A 409 12.32 -16.82 16.69
N SER A 410 12.30 -15.58 16.24
CA SER A 410 11.92 -14.44 17.07
C SER A 410 10.48 -14.55 17.59
N PRO A 411 10.22 -14.11 18.86
CA PRO A 411 8.89 -14.15 19.41
C PRO A 411 7.87 -13.41 18.54
N THR A 412 6.79 -14.09 18.16
CA THR A 412 5.72 -13.52 17.32
C THR A 412 5.10 -12.27 17.96
N MET A 413 5.03 -12.23 19.29
CA MET A 413 4.51 -11.07 20.02
C MET A 413 5.38 -9.82 19.81
N LEU A 414 6.72 -9.95 19.80
CA LEU A 414 7.63 -8.83 19.54
C LEU A 414 7.45 -8.30 18.11
N MET A 415 7.33 -9.20 17.14
CA MET A 415 7.10 -8.84 15.76
C MET A 415 5.77 -8.10 15.59
N ASN A 416 4.69 -8.61 16.16
CA ASN A 416 3.38 -7.98 16.12
C ASN A 416 3.40 -6.59 16.80
N ALA A 417 4.15 -6.44 17.90
CA ALA A 417 4.33 -5.15 18.57
C ALA A 417 5.06 -4.14 17.67
N MET A 418 6.10 -4.57 16.92
CA MET A 418 6.80 -3.70 15.98
C MET A 418 5.93 -3.30 14.80
N PHE A 419 5.10 -4.20 14.29
CA PHE A 419 4.14 -3.86 13.23
C PHE A 419 3.01 -2.94 13.72
N ALA A 420 2.51 -3.13 14.94
CA ALA A 420 1.59 -2.19 15.57
C ALA A 420 2.25 -0.81 15.72
N LEU A 421 3.49 -0.75 16.20
CA LEU A 421 4.25 0.50 16.33
C LEU A 421 4.45 1.18 14.97
N ALA A 422 4.78 0.41 13.92
CA ALA A 422 4.90 0.95 12.55
C ALA A 422 3.58 1.51 12.03
N GLY A 423 2.44 0.86 12.33
CA GLY A 423 1.10 1.35 12.00
C GLY A 423 0.78 2.68 12.70
N ILE A 424 1.01 2.77 14.01
CA ILE A 424 0.85 4.02 14.79
C ILE A 424 1.75 5.12 14.24
N ALA A 425 3.00 4.78 13.97
CA ALA A 425 4.01 5.69 13.43
C ALA A 425 3.59 6.26 12.08
N TRP A 426 3.15 5.39 11.17
CA TRP A 426 2.67 5.80 9.85
C TRP A 426 1.44 6.71 9.93
N ALA A 427 0.46 6.36 10.76
CA ALA A 427 -0.69 7.21 11.02
C ALA A 427 -0.27 8.60 11.54
N THR A 428 0.69 8.63 12.46
CA THR A 428 1.23 9.85 13.07
C THR A 428 1.91 10.76 12.03
N ILE A 429 2.66 10.20 11.11
CA ILE A 429 3.30 10.94 10.03
C ILE A 429 2.25 11.42 9.02
N ASN A 430 1.40 10.53 8.55
CA ASN A 430 0.51 10.76 7.40
C ASN A 430 -0.56 11.83 7.68
N VAL A 431 -1.15 11.82 8.88
CA VAL A 431 -2.15 12.83 9.30
C VAL A 431 -1.59 14.25 9.29
N ASN A 432 -0.28 14.41 9.56
CA ASN A 432 0.33 15.72 9.79
C ASN A 432 1.15 16.24 8.60
N SER A 433 1.66 15.35 7.73
CA SER A 433 2.60 15.71 6.68
C SER A 433 1.99 16.59 5.58
N PHE A 434 0.87 16.18 5.03
CA PHE A 434 0.18 16.95 3.99
C PHE A 434 -0.28 18.34 4.47
N PRO A 435 -1.00 18.45 5.63
CA PRO A 435 -1.37 19.76 6.17
C PRO A 435 -0.17 20.67 6.43
N MET A 436 0.97 20.12 6.89
CA MET A 436 2.17 20.91 7.15
C MET A 436 2.77 21.54 5.88
N VAL A 437 2.71 20.83 4.74
CA VAL A 437 3.14 21.37 3.44
C VAL A 437 2.18 22.47 2.97
N VAL A 438 0.88 22.25 3.09
CA VAL A 438 -0.15 23.20 2.62
C VAL A 438 -0.18 24.46 3.49
N GLU A 439 0.12 24.38 4.80
CA GLU A 439 0.22 25.56 5.67
C GLU A 439 1.40 26.49 5.38
N MET A 440 2.39 26.01 4.63
CA MET A 440 3.47 26.89 4.16
C MET A 440 3.06 27.79 3.00
N CYS A 441 1.89 27.54 2.38
CA CYS A 441 1.39 28.42 1.31
C CYS A 441 0.63 29.63 1.85
N SER A 442 0.72 30.73 1.15
CA SER A 442 -0.22 31.84 1.27
C SER A 442 -1.43 31.55 0.38
N GLY A 443 -2.59 31.55 0.97
CA GLY A 443 -3.98 31.34 0.47
C GLY A 443 -4.28 30.91 -0.98
N GLY A 444 -3.71 31.58 -1.99
CA GLY A 444 -3.99 31.28 -3.40
C GLY A 444 -3.22 30.11 -4.03
N ASP A 445 -2.15 29.61 -3.39
CA ASP A 445 -1.21 28.63 -3.94
C ASP A 445 -1.40 27.19 -3.41
N VAL A 446 -2.51 26.88 -2.73
CA VAL A 446 -2.78 25.56 -2.11
C VAL A 446 -2.60 24.41 -3.12
N GLY A 447 -3.09 24.58 -4.35
CA GLY A 447 -2.95 23.57 -5.41
C GLY A 447 -1.50 23.27 -5.77
N LYS A 448 -0.64 24.30 -5.82
CA LYS A 448 0.78 24.17 -6.12
C LYS A 448 1.53 23.39 -5.03
N TYR A 449 1.27 23.67 -3.75
CA TYR A 449 1.90 22.98 -2.63
C TYR A 449 1.37 21.56 -2.47
N THR A 450 0.09 21.35 -2.75
CA THR A 450 -0.48 20.01 -2.90
C THR A 450 0.25 19.23 -4.00
N GLY A 451 0.51 19.86 -5.14
CA GLY A 451 1.30 19.29 -6.24
C GLY A 451 2.72 18.90 -5.80
N PHE A 452 3.41 19.75 -5.05
CA PHE A 452 4.74 19.43 -4.51
C PHE A 452 4.73 18.22 -3.59
N TYR A 453 3.75 18.12 -2.67
CA TYR A 453 3.59 16.97 -1.79
C TYR A 453 3.40 15.67 -2.57
N TYR A 454 2.46 15.66 -3.51
CA TYR A 454 2.19 14.44 -4.30
C TYR A 454 3.35 14.09 -5.24
N THR A 455 4.02 15.07 -5.84
CA THR A 455 5.21 14.81 -6.66
C THR A 455 6.31 14.16 -5.84
N ALA A 456 6.60 14.68 -4.64
CA ALA A 456 7.61 14.12 -3.74
C ALA A 456 7.26 12.69 -3.31
N SER A 457 6.03 12.47 -2.85
CA SER A 457 5.58 11.15 -2.39
C SER A 457 5.51 10.12 -3.54
N MET A 458 5.01 10.49 -4.71
CA MET A 458 4.91 9.59 -5.87
C MET A 458 6.28 9.27 -6.46
N ALA A 459 7.20 10.23 -6.52
CA ALA A 459 8.58 9.96 -6.96
C ALA A 459 9.24 8.89 -6.06
N ALA A 460 9.04 8.99 -4.74
CA ALA A 460 9.50 7.98 -3.82
C ALA A 460 8.82 6.62 -4.06
N GLN A 461 7.50 6.59 -4.25
CA GLN A 461 6.74 5.37 -4.48
C GLN A 461 7.13 4.65 -5.79
N VAL A 462 7.50 5.38 -6.83
CA VAL A 462 8.02 4.80 -8.09
C VAL A 462 9.42 4.22 -7.89
N ALA A 463 10.32 4.97 -7.27
CA ALA A 463 11.73 4.58 -7.15
C ALA A 463 11.97 3.46 -6.13
N THR A 464 11.19 3.43 -5.04
CA THR A 464 11.45 2.55 -3.90
C THR A 464 11.36 1.05 -4.21
N PRO A 465 10.31 0.53 -4.88
CA PRO A 465 10.22 -0.92 -5.14
C PRO A 465 11.35 -1.43 -6.04
N MET A 466 11.83 -0.58 -6.96
CA MET A 466 12.96 -0.90 -7.84
C MET A 466 14.27 -0.91 -7.05
N LEU A 467 14.54 0.15 -6.29
CA LEU A 467 15.79 0.30 -5.54
C LEU A 467 15.90 -0.75 -4.43
N SER A 468 14.84 -0.94 -3.65
CA SER A 468 14.82 -1.97 -2.61
C SER A 468 14.95 -3.38 -3.19
N GLY A 469 14.29 -3.66 -4.32
CA GLY A 469 14.42 -4.92 -5.04
C GLY A 469 15.85 -5.18 -5.53
N LEU A 470 16.50 -4.17 -6.13
CA LEU A 470 17.89 -4.28 -6.58
C LEU A 470 18.86 -4.57 -5.42
N LEU A 471 18.65 -3.90 -4.27
CA LEU A 471 19.48 -4.15 -3.10
C LEU A 471 19.22 -5.55 -2.51
N MET A 472 17.96 -6.01 -2.51
CA MET A 472 17.60 -7.36 -2.09
C MET A 472 18.23 -8.44 -2.99
N ASP A 473 18.25 -8.24 -4.32
CA ASP A 473 18.90 -9.16 -5.25
C ASP A 473 20.42 -9.21 -5.05
N ARG A 474 21.04 -8.08 -4.68
CA ARG A 474 22.52 -7.98 -4.55
C ARG A 474 23.04 -8.40 -3.18
N PHE A 475 22.33 -8.07 -2.11
CA PHE A 475 22.76 -8.24 -0.72
C PHE A 475 21.90 -9.19 0.09
N GLY A 476 20.88 -9.80 -0.54
CA GLY A 476 19.90 -10.65 0.11
C GLY A 476 18.71 -9.90 0.67
N MET A 477 17.65 -10.64 1.01
CA MET A 477 16.40 -10.03 1.49
C MET A 477 16.54 -9.34 2.85
N HIS A 478 17.53 -9.70 3.66
CA HIS A 478 17.79 -9.08 4.97
C HIS A 478 18.05 -7.57 4.90
N VAL A 479 18.40 -7.03 3.73
CA VAL A 479 18.63 -5.59 3.54
C VAL A 479 17.35 -4.76 3.68
N LEU A 480 16.16 -5.36 3.60
CA LEU A 480 14.88 -4.66 3.54
C LEU A 480 14.66 -3.72 4.74
N PHE A 481 14.74 -4.24 5.96
CA PHE A 481 14.54 -3.43 7.16
C PHE A 481 15.69 -2.49 7.48
N PRO A 482 16.97 -2.88 7.35
CA PRO A 482 18.10 -1.92 7.42
C PRO A 482 17.97 -0.76 6.43
N TYR A 483 17.58 -1.03 5.18
CA TYR A 483 17.28 -0.01 4.19
C TYR A 483 16.18 0.95 4.72
N ALA A 484 15.06 0.41 5.16
CA ALA A 484 13.95 1.21 5.68
C ALA A 484 14.35 2.05 6.90
N ALA A 485 15.12 1.47 7.84
CA ALA A 485 15.62 2.16 9.02
C ALA A 485 16.57 3.32 8.67
N VAL A 486 17.48 3.13 7.71
CA VAL A 486 18.41 4.18 7.25
C VAL A 486 17.63 5.35 6.65
N PHE A 487 16.70 5.08 5.72
CA PHE A 487 15.94 6.15 5.09
C PHE A 487 15.02 6.89 6.06
N THR A 488 14.39 6.21 7.02
CA THR A 488 13.59 6.88 8.06
C THR A 488 14.47 7.67 9.04
N THR A 489 15.68 7.20 9.35
CA THR A 489 16.66 7.98 10.14
C THR A 489 17.08 9.24 9.39
N LEU A 490 17.36 9.17 8.10
CA LEU A 490 17.67 10.34 7.28
C LEU A 490 16.48 11.32 7.22
N ALA A 491 15.24 10.79 7.16
CA ALA A 491 14.03 11.61 7.24
C ALA A 491 13.93 12.35 8.59
N PHE A 492 14.30 11.71 9.69
CA PHE A 492 14.38 12.38 11.00
C PHE A 492 15.37 13.54 10.97
N VAL A 493 16.59 13.30 10.45
CA VAL A 493 17.63 14.33 10.37
C VAL A 493 17.18 15.52 9.53
N THR A 494 16.63 15.28 8.34
CA THR A 494 16.16 16.36 7.46
C THR A 494 15.00 17.13 8.07
N MET A 495 14.09 16.46 8.79
CA MET A 495 12.96 17.07 9.47
C MET A 495 13.39 18.01 10.62
N LEU A 496 14.52 17.81 11.25
CA LEU A 496 15.06 18.72 12.26
C LEU A 496 15.33 20.12 11.70
N PHE A 497 15.74 20.22 10.44
CA PHE A 497 16.04 21.50 9.76
C PHE A 497 14.79 22.26 9.29
N VAL A 498 13.62 21.66 9.33
CA VAL A 498 12.34 22.33 9.02
C VAL A 498 11.98 23.29 10.15
N ARG A 499 11.84 24.58 9.85
CA ARG A 499 11.55 25.63 10.86
C ARG A 499 10.17 26.27 10.69
N HIS A 500 9.55 26.12 9.51
CA HIS A 500 8.27 26.74 9.14
C HIS A 500 7.22 25.68 8.81
N GLY A 501 5.94 26.06 8.76
CA GLY A 501 4.83 25.14 8.45
C GLY A 501 4.24 24.44 9.69
N ASP A 502 4.68 24.81 10.89
CA ASP A 502 4.17 24.28 12.16
C ASP A 502 3.26 25.34 12.83
N SER A 503 2.15 25.68 12.16
CA SER A 503 1.15 26.52 12.79
C SER A 503 0.47 25.72 13.90
N LYS A 504 0.67 26.15 15.14
CA LYS A 504 -0.15 25.67 16.23
C LYS A 504 -1.56 26.17 15.98
N PRO A 505 -2.59 25.31 15.96
CA PRO A 505 -3.96 25.78 16.03
C PRO A 505 -4.04 26.72 17.24
N GLN A 506 -4.52 27.95 17.05
CA GLN A 506 -4.78 28.82 18.19
C GLN A 506 -5.73 28.07 19.12
N ALA A 507 -5.29 27.81 20.33
CA ALA A 507 -6.16 27.26 21.36
C ALA A 507 -7.35 28.22 21.48
N LYS A 508 -8.52 27.77 21.05
CA LYS A 508 -9.76 28.52 21.29
C LYS A 508 -9.90 28.66 22.79
N LEU A 509 -9.80 29.87 23.31
CA LEU A 509 -9.91 30.20 24.72
C LEU A 509 -11.39 30.44 25.03
N GLY A 510 -11.92 29.74 26.03
CA GLY A 510 -13.23 30.01 26.60
C GLY A 510 -14.38 29.17 26.05
N LEU A 511 -15.59 29.74 26.01
CA LEU A 511 -16.87 29.10 25.65
C LEU A 511 -16.87 28.36 24.28
N GLU A 512 -16.05 28.79 23.32
CA GLU A 512 -15.92 28.15 22.03
C GLU A 512 -15.28 26.73 22.07
N ALA A 513 -14.57 26.42 23.17
CA ALA A 513 -14.00 25.06 23.36
C ALA A 513 -15.03 24.10 23.97
N LEU A 514 -16.09 24.61 24.59
CA LEU A 514 -17.18 23.81 25.17
C LEU A 514 -18.23 23.41 24.13
N ASP A 515 -18.44 24.21 23.08
CA ASP A 515 -19.39 23.92 22.00
C ASP A 515 -18.95 22.70 21.14
N GLU A 516 -17.64 22.37 21.09
CA GLU A 516 -17.15 21.17 20.41
C GLU A 516 -17.19 19.89 21.28
N MET A 517 -17.44 20.01 22.58
CA MET A 517 -17.60 18.86 23.49
C MET A 517 -19.07 18.42 23.65
N GLU A 518 -20.04 19.23 23.23
CA GLU A 518 -21.47 18.89 23.24
C GLU A 518 -22.01 18.43 21.86
N ASP A 519 -21.22 18.51 20.80
CA ASP A 519 -21.50 17.98 19.47
C ASP A 519 -20.69 16.69 19.20
#